data_4ccddd8a15b89e140c61f0dba9ee9de6
#
_entry.id   4ccddd8a15b89e140c61f0dba9ee9de6
#
_cell.length_a   1.000
_cell.length_b   1.000
_cell.length_c   1.000
_cell.angle_alpha   90.00
_cell.angle_beta   90.00
_cell.angle_gamma   90.00
#
_symmetry.space_group_name_H-M   'P 1'
#
loop_
_entity.id
_entity.type
_entity.pdbx_description
1 polymer ?
#
loop_
_entity_poly.entity_id
_entity_poly.type
_entity_poly.pdbx_seq_one_letter_code
_entity_poly.pdbx_strand_id
1 'polypeptide(L)'
;MKKVLLVFDGNHFSEGAFKMANFLNEQEAILVTGVFLQPIDYRDLVGYNSMGAASPISVTPYPTDESTITKNMAIFEERCEHAGMEFRTHRDTDMFALQELQRESRFADIMILSSEMFYENINKDQPNEYLKKILRQTECPILLVPEQYSLPSKILLAYDGKPDAVFAIKQFTYLFPQFYNWDTKLITLEEDGDEFPHQDLMEELAAKHFANLTLEMISDENKKSFHTWIKSHKDYMLVAGAYGRSELSNLFSKSFLSDIITDHSLTVFVAHK
;
A
#
# COMPACT_ATOMS: atom_id res chain seq x y z
N MET A 1 16.12 7.42 -11.50
CA MET A 1 14.68 7.41 -11.89
C MET A 1 14.08 6.10 -11.43
N LYS A 2 13.01 6.14 -10.66
CA LYS A 2 12.29 4.96 -10.15
C LYS A 2 11.18 4.56 -11.10
N LYS A 3 10.91 3.26 -11.21
CA LYS A 3 9.72 2.74 -11.90
C LYS A 3 8.59 2.51 -10.90
N VAL A 4 7.49 3.20 -11.10
CA VAL A 4 6.29 3.16 -10.25
C VAL A 4 5.14 2.50 -10.99
N LEU A 5 4.56 1.45 -10.42
CA LEU A 5 3.28 0.92 -10.90
C LEU A 5 2.14 1.69 -10.23
N LEU A 6 1.26 2.27 -11.01
CA LEU A 6 0.03 2.92 -10.53
C LEU A 6 -1.16 2.07 -10.94
N VAL A 7 -1.78 1.38 -9.97
CA VAL A 7 -2.77 0.33 -10.23
C VAL A 7 -4.18 0.85 -10.04
N PHE A 8 -5.01 0.64 -11.05
CA PHE A 8 -6.43 1.00 -11.09
C PHE A 8 -7.31 -0.24 -11.21
N ASP A 9 -8.50 -0.21 -10.64
CA ASP A 9 -9.49 -1.29 -10.73
C ASP A 9 -10.22 -1.34 -12.09
N GLY A 10 -9.86 -0.48 -13.03
CA GLY A 10 -10.45 -0.35 -14.35
C GLY A 10 -11.76 0.45 -14.39
N ASN A 11 -12.58 0.41 -13.36
CA ASN A 11 -13.85 1.16 -13.30
C ASN A 11 -13.66 2.60 -12.83
N HIS A 12 -12.70 2.81 -11.94
CA HIS A 12 -12.48 4.09 -11.28
C HIS A 12 -11.08 4.60 -11.56
N PHE A 13 -10.97 5.90 -11.77
CA PHE A 13 -9.69 6.59 -11.76
C PHE A 13 -9.41 7.07 -10.33
N SER A 14 -8.36 6.55 -9.70
CA SER A 14 -7.97 6.98 -8.36
C SER A 14 -7.27 8.33 -8.39
N GLU A 15 -7.96 9.35 -7.93
CA GLU A 15 -7.41 10.70 -7.76
C GLU A 15 -6.31 10.72 -6.68
N GLY A 16 -6.54 9.98 -5.60
CA GLY A 16 -5.59 9.90 -4.50
C GLY A 16 -4.27 9.26 -4.92
N ALA A 17 -4.33 8.12 -5.60
CA ALA A 17 -3.14 7.42 -6.06
C ALA A 17 -2.38 8.23 -7.12
N PHE A 18 -3.08 8.86 -8.06
CA PHE A 18 -2.45 9.74 -9.05
C PHE A 18 -1.78 10.95 -8.41
N LYS A 19 -2.44 11.60 -7.45
CA LYS A 19 -1.87 12.72 -6.67
C LYS A 19 -0.57 12.34 -5.97
N MET A 20 -0.48 11.10 -5.43
CA MET A 20 0.75 10.60 -4.82
C MET A 20 1.84 10.36 -5.85
N ALA A 21 1.52 9.76 -6.99
CA ALA A 21 2.49 9.57 -8.07
C ALA A 21 3.05 10.91 -8.56
N ASN A 22 2.20 11.92 -8.74
CA ASN A 22 2.62 13.27 -9.11
C ASN A 22 3.52 13.91 -8.03
N PHE A 23 3.14 13.79 -6.76
CA PHE A 23 3.97 14.26 -5.64
C PHE A 23 5.37 13.63 -5.64
N LEU A 24 5.46 12.32 -5.89
CA LEU A 24 6.77 11.65 -5.98
C LEU A 24 7.57 12.12 -7.20
N ASN A 25 6.91 12.37 -8.34
CA ASN A 25 7.55 12.90 -9.55
C ASN A 25 8.10 14.30 -9.34
N GLU A 26 7.42 15.15 -8.56
CA GLU A 26 7.90 16.49 -8.20
C GLU A 26 9.17 16.45 -7.32
N GLN A 27 9.33 15.40 -6.51
CA GLN A 27 10.54 15.20 -5.68
C GLN A 27 11.70 14.64 -6.49
N GLU A 28 11.44 13.67 -7.35
CA GLU A 28 12.41 13.02 -8.22
C GLU A 28 11.66 12.43 -9.42
N ALA A 29 12.14 12.71 -10.65
CA ALA A 29 11.53 12.17 -11.86
C ALA A 29 11.36 10.65 -11.79
N ILE A 30 10.15 10.16 -12.12
CA ILE A 30 9.79 8.74 -12.11
C ILE A 30 9.29 8.29 -13.48
N LEU A 31 9.38 6.99 -13.76
CA LEU A 31 8.63 6.34 -14.84
C LEU A 31 7.37 5.72 -14.23
N VAL A 32 6.20 6.23 -14.59
CA VAL A 32 4.92 5.69 -14.14
C VAL A 32 4.35 4.71 -15.15
N THR A 33 4.00 3.51 -14.70
CA THR A 33 3.23 2.56 -15.50
C THR A 33 1.81 2.47 -14.93
N GLY A 34 0.82 3.01 -15.62
CA GLY A 34 -0.60 2.84 -15.27
C GLY A 34 -1.07 1.44 -15.65
N VAL A 35 -1.48 0.66 -14.66
CA VAL A 35 -1.99 -0.71 -14.85
C VAL A 35 -3.49 -0.72 -14.57
N PHE A 36 -4.28 -1.01 -15.60
CA PHE A 36 -5.75 -1.03 -15.53
C PHE A 36 -6.24 -2.48 -15.50
N LEU A 37 -6.68 -2.91 -14.30
CA LEU A 37 -7.15 -4.27 -14.07
C LEU A 37 -8.64 -4.37 -14.35
N GLN A 38 -9.09 -5.46 -14.96
CA GLN A 38 -10.53 -5.72 -15.07
C GLN A 38 -11.08 -6.19 -13.72
N PRO A 39 -12.18 -5.59 -13.22
CA PRO A 39 -12.82 -6.06 -12.00
C PRO A 39 -13.33 -7.50 -12.17
N ILE A 40 -13.06 -8.35 -11.20
CA ILE A 40 -13.50 -9.75 -11.17
C ILE A 40 -14.50 -9.90 -10.02
N ASP A 41 -15.63 -10.58 -10.25
CA ASP A 41 -16.53 -10.93 -9.14
C ASP A 41 -15.90 -12.03 -8.28
N TYR A 42 -15.58 -11.66 -7.05
CA TYR A 42 -14.90 -12.55 -6.09
C TYR A 42 -15.74 -13.72 -5.61
N ARG A 43 -17.06 -13.63 -5.71
CA ARG A 43 -17.97 -14.73 -5.34
C ARG A 43 -17.72 -15.95 -6.22
N ASP A 44 -17.31 -15.73 -7.45
CA ASP A 44 -16.97 -16.78 -8.40
C ASP A 44 -15.64 -17.48 -8.05
N LEU A 45 -14.68 -16.74 -7.48
CA LEU A 45 -13.37 -17.27 -7.07
C LEU A 45 -13.42 -18.07 -5.74
N VAL A 46 -14.30 -17.71 -4.81
CA VAL A 46 -14.49 -18.43 -3.55
C VAL A 46 -15.16 -19.79 -3.80
N GLY A 47 -16.08 -19.88 -4.74
CA GLY A 47 -16.69 -21.13 -5.17
C GLY A 47 -15.68 -22.13 -5.74
N TYR A 48 -14.61 -21.66 -6.39
CA TYR A 48 -13.56 -22.51 -6.97
C TYR A 48 -12.72 -23.25 -5.95
N ASN A 49 -12.43 -22.63 -4.80
CA ASN A 49 -11.62 -23.25 -3.75
C ASN A 49 -12.40 -24.26 -2.87
N SER A 50 -13.73 -24.24 -2.93
CA SER A 50 -14.59 -25.10 -2.11
C SER A 50 -15.11 -26.35 -2.82
N MET A 51 -15.08 -26.36 -4.15
CA MET A 51 -15.47 -27.52 -4.96
C MET A 51 -14.23 -28.13 -5.61
N GLY A 52 -13.76 -29.26 -5.08
CA GLY A 52 -12.60 -29.98 -5.61
C GLY A 52 -12.59 -30.07 -7.13
N ALA A 53 -11.47 -29.72 -7.71
CA ALA A 53 -11.11 -29.55 -9.11
C ALA A 53 -11.77 -30.49 -10.14
N ALA A 54 -12.97 -30.18 -10.63
CA ALA A 54 -13.57 -30.95 -11.73
C ALA A 54 -14.54 -30.19 -12.66
N SER A 55 -14.68 -28.87 -12.53
CA SER A 55 -15.52 -28.13 -13.51
C SER A 55 -14.78 -26.89 -14.01
N PRO A 56 -14.75 -26.64 -15.33
CA PRO A 56 -14.29 -25.37 -15.86
C PRO A 56 -15.30 -24.31 -15.42
N ILE A 57 -14.97 -23.54 -14.39
CA ILE A 57 -15.80 -22.43 -13.95
C ILE A 57 -15.52 -21.29 -14.92
N SER A 58 -16.56 -20.92 -15.65
CA SER A 58 -16.60 -19.67 -16.36
C SER A 58 -16.61 -18.54 -15.32
N VAL A 59 -15.45 -17.98 -15.01
CA VAL A 59 -15.38 -16.72 -14.27
C VAL A 59 -16.03 -15.68 -15.17
N THR A 60 -17.21 -15.22 -14.80
CA THR A 60 -17.89 -14.16 -15.54
C THR A 60 -17.19 -12.86 -15.17
N PRO A 61 -16.50 -12.19 -16.11
CA PRO A 61 -16.00 -10.86 -15.83
C PRO A 61 -17.19 -10.00 -15.40
N TYR A 62 -17.01 -9.19 -14.35
CA TYR A 62 -18.02 -8.17 -14.04
C TYR A 62 -18.27 -7.40 -15.35
N PRO A 63 -19.52 -7.09 -15.73
CA PRO A 63 -19.79 -6.34 -16.94
C PRO A 63 -19.18 -4.93 -16.78
N THR A 64 -17.90 -4.86 -17.04
CA THR A 64 -17.17 -3.59 -17.10
C THR A 64 -17.37 -3.07 -18.50
N ASP A 65 -17.90 -1.89 -18.59
CA ASP A 65 -17.95 -1.20 -19.87
C ASP A 65 -16.52 -0.94 -20.34
N GLU A 66 -16.10 -1.62 -21.40
CA GLU A 66 -14.78 -1.40 -22.02
C GLU A 66 -14.51 0.08 -22.31
N SER A 67 -15.57 0.86 -22.55
CA SER A 67 -15.48 2.30 -22.75
C SER A 67 -15.01 3.02 -21.48
N THR A 68 -15.36 2.54 -20.29
CA THR A 68 -14.93 3.11 -19.01
C THR A 68 -13.44 2.91 -18.78
N ILE A 69 -12.90 1.70 -19.02
CA ILE A 69 -11.47 1.45 -18.92
C ILE A 69 -10.69 2.34 -19.88
N THR A 70 -11.13 2.37 -21.16
CA THR A 70 -10.50 3.20 -22.20
C THR A 70 -10.53 4.69 -21.83
N LYS A 71 -11.63 5.17 -21.24
CA LYS A 71 -11.74 6.55 -20.74
C LYS A 71 -10.76 6.81 -19.59
N ASN A 72 -10.65 5.91 -18.63
CA ASN A 72 -9.74 6.05 -17.48
C ASN A 72 -8.27 6.02 -17.94
N MET A 73 -7.94 5.20 -18.94
CA MET A 73 -6.62 5.20 -19.56
C MET A 73 -6.32 6.56 -20.21
N ALA A 74 -7.24 7.11 -20.98
CA ALA A 74 -7.07 8.41 -21.62
C ALA A 74 -6.90 9.54 -20.59
N ILE A 75 -7.66 9.52 -19.48
CA ILE A 75 -7.49 10.46 -18.36
C ILE A 75 -6.10 10.35 -17.77
N PHE A 76 -5.59 9.12 -17.56
CA PHE A 76 -4.25 8.89 -17.02
C PHE A 76 -3.17 9.48 -17.94
N GLU A 77 -3.24 9.18 -19.24
CA GLU A 77 -2.28 9.65 -20.24
C GLU A 77 -2.25 11.19 -20.31
N GLU A 78 -3.44 11.81 -20.43
CA GLU A 78 -3.57 13.26 -20.45
C GLU A 78 -2.96 13.91 -19.20
N ARG A 79 -3.23 13.35 -18.03
CA ARG A 79 -2.70 13.90 -16.78
C ARG A 79 -1.19 13.70 -16.63
N CYS A 80 -0.65 12.57 -17.07
CA CYS A 80 0.80 12.35 -17.09
C CYS A 80 1.51 13.34 -18.02
N GLU A 81 0.93 13.61 -19.20
CA GLU A 81 1.45 14.62 -20.13
C GLU A 81 1.45 16.01 -19.49
N HIS A 82 0.34 16.43 -18.87
CA HIS A 82 0.24 17.73 -18.20
C HIS A 82 1.22 17.87 -17.01
N ALA A 83 1.46 16.77 -16.30
CA ALA A 83 2.41 16.74 -15.18
C ALA A 83 3.88 16.56 -15.62
N GLY A 84 4.14 16.39 -16.91
CA GLY A 84 5.49 16.13 -17.44
C GLY A 84 6.10 14.82 -16.94
N MET A 85 5.27 13.83 -16.61
CA MET A 85 5.71 12.50 -16.19
C MET A 85 6.02 11.62 -17.40
N GLU A 86 7.11 10.86 -17.32
CA GLU A 86 7.32 9.74 -18.24
C GLU A 86 6.37 8.59 -17.86
N PHE A 87 5.59 8.09 -18.83
CA PHE A 87 4.59 7.08 -18.53
C PHE A 87 4.50 5.94 -19.56
N ARG A 88 3.88 4.86 -19.13
CA ARG A 88 3.41 3.72 -19.93
C ARG A 88 2.01 3.34 -19.47
N THR A 89 1.23 2.73 -20.36
CA THR A 89 -0.12 2.28 -20.03
C THR A 89 -0.24 0.79 -20.36
N HIS A 90 -0.62 -0.01 -19.36
CA HIS A 90 -0.88 -1.44 -19.51
C HIS A 90 -2.35 -1.73 -19.17
N ARG A 91 -2.95 -2.60 -19.96
CA ARG A 91 -4.32 -3.06 -19.76
C ARG A 91 -4.33 -4.58 -19.62
N ASP A 92 -4.69 -5.04 -18.43
CA ASP A 92 -4.84 -6.45 -18.12
C ASP A 92 -6.31 -6.80 -17.98
N THR A 93 -6.86 -7.46 -19.01
CA THR A 93 -8.30 -7.72 -19.13
C THR A 93 -8.67 -9.18 -18.99
N ASP A 94 -7.72 -10.05 -18.70
CA ASP A 94 -7.99 -11.47 -18.59
C ASP A 94 -8.01 -11.97 -17.14
N MET A 95 -8.42 -13.24 -16.96
CA MET A 95 -8.47 -13.88 -15.64
C MET A 95 -7.10 -14.04 -14.95
N PHE A 96 -6.02 -13.70 -15.63
CA PHE A 96 -4.65 -13.77 -15.13
C PHE A 96 -4.10 -12.39 -14.70
N ALA A 97 -4.92 -11.34 -14.71
CA ALA A 97 -4.51 -9.96 -14.39
C ALA A 97 -3.69 -9.85 -13.09
N LEU A 98 -4.05 -10.61 -12.04
CA LEU A 98 -3.26 -10.64 -10.80
C LEU A 98 -1.87 -11.27 -10.99
N GLN A 99 -1.75 -12.30 -11.81
CA GLN A 99 -0.45 -12.96 -12.06
C GLN A 99 0.45 -12.04 -12.89
N GLU A 100 -0.14 -11.32 -13.86
CA GLU A 100 0.56 -10.32 -14.63
C GLU A 100 1.02 -9.16 -13.76
N LEU A 101 0.16 -8.64 -12.88
CA LEU A 101 0.52 -7.62 -11.90
C LEU A 101 1.66 -8.08 -10.98
N GLN A 102 1.60 -9.32 -10.49
CA GLN A 102 2.69 -9.92 -9.73
C GLN A 102 3.99 -9.94 -10.55
N ARG A 103 3.92 -10.36 -11.81
CA ARG A 103 5.10 -10.39 -12.71
C ARG A 103 5.66 -9.00 -12.94
N GLU A 104 4.81 -8.01 -13.19
CA GLU A 104 5.24 -6.62 -13.39
C GLU A 104 5.89 -6.02 -12.14
N SER A 105 5.40 -6.40 -10.95
CA SER A 105 5.94 -5.90 -9.68
C SER A 105 7.41 -6.28 -9.45
N ARG A 106 7.91 -7.37 -10.06
CA ARG A 106 9.35 -7.74 -10.04
C ARG A 106 10.25 -6.70 -10.68
N PHE A 107 9.70 -5.94 -11.61
CA PHE A 107 10.43 -4.97 -12.42
C PHE A 107 10.08 -3.53 -12.06
N ALA A 108 9.47 -3.33 -10.91
CA ALA A 108 9.11 -2.03 -10.37
C ALA A 108 9.79 -1.80 -9.02
N ASP A 109 10.06 -0.54 -8.71
CA ASP A 109 10.62 -0.14 -7.42
C ASP A 109 9.53 -0.02 -6.35
N ILE A 110 8.31 0.35 -6.75
CA ILE A 110 7.17 0.52 -5.87
C ILE A 110 5.86 0.42 -6.65
N MET A 111 4.80 -0.03 -5.98
CA MET A 111 3.43 -0.02 -6.47
C MET A 111 2.60 0.96 -5.66
N ILE A 112 1.78 1.77 -6.31
CA ILE A 112 0.81 2.68 -5.67
C ILE A 112 -0.59 2.23 -6.03
N LEU A 113 -1.46 2.13 -5.05
CA LEU A 113 -2.87 1.84 -5.25
C LEU A 113 -3.75 2.50 -4.19
N SER A 114 -5.02 2.74 -4.55
CA SER A 114 -6.00 3.26 -3.61
C SER A 114 -6.32 2.25 -2.51
N SER A 115 -6.39 2.71 -1.27
CA SER A 115 -6.84 1.87 -0.16
C SER A 115 -8.34 1.60 -0.20
N GLU A 116 -9.13 2.41 -0.90
CA GLU A 116 -10.59 2.38 -0.94
C GLU A 116 -11.15 1.61 -2.14
N MET A 117 -10.57 1.76 -3.33
CA MET A 117 -11.14 1.26 -4.59
C MET A 117 -11.33 -0.25 -4.63
N PHE A 118 -10.49 -0.99 -3.92
CA PHE A 118 -10.61 -2.44 -3.83
C PHE A 118 -11.53 -2.92 -2.69
N TYR A 119 -12.25 -2.00 -2.02
CA TYR A 119 -13.19 -2.30 -0.93
C TYR A 119 -14.65 -2.37 -1.37
N GLU A 120 -15.03 -1.78 -2.50
CA GLU A 120 -16.42 -1.52 -2.84
C GLU A 120 -17.32 -2.76 -3.01
N ASN A 121 -16.77 -3.96 -3.14
CA ASN A 121 -17.59 -5.14 -3.51
C ASN A 121 -17.97 -6.10 -2.38
N ILE A 122 -17.44 -5.99 -1.16
CA ILE A 122 -17.79 -6.93 -0.07
C ILE A 122 -17.69 -6.25 1.30
N ASN A 123 -18.74 -6.31 2.12
CA ASN A 123 -18.80 -5.90 3.54
C ASN A 123 -17.82 -4.79 3.95
N LYS A 124 -18.33 -3.64 4.22
CA LYS A 124 -17.64 -2.36 4.50
C LYS A 124 -16.51 -2.37 5.55
N ASP A 125 -16.23 -3.51 6.17
CA ASP A 125 -15.35 -3.59 7.34
C ASP A 125 -14.07 -4.43 7.13
N GLN A 126 -13.78 -4.92 5.91
CA GLN A 126 -12.55 -5.68 5.63
C GLN A 126 -12.03 -5.46 4.20
N PRO A 127 -10.69 -5.37 4.00
CA PRO A 127 -10.13 -5.35 2.67
C PRO A 127 -10.59 -6.60 1.90
N ASN A 128 -11.02 -6.40 0.66
CA ASN A 128 -11.45 -7.53 -0.14
C ASN A 128 -10.28 -8.50 -0.41
N GLU A 129 -10.58 -9.73 -0.74
CA GLU A 129 -9.58 -10.77 -0.98
C GLU A 129 -8.60 -10.41 -2.12
N TYR A 130 -8.98 -9.48 -2.99
CA TYR A 130 -8.15 -9.01 -4.09
C TYR A 130 -7.01 -8.13 -3.59
N LEU A 131 -7.33 -7.13 -2.77
CA LEU A 131 -6.30 -6.31 -2.12
C LEU A 131 -5.38 -7.16 -1.26
N LYS A 132 -5.94 -8.12 -0.49
CA LYS A 132 -5.13 -9.07 0.28
C LYS A 132 -4.19 -9.89 -0.60
N LYS A 133 -4.65 -10.35 -1.77
CA LYS A 133 -3.80 -11.10 -2.71
C LYS A 133 -2.72 -10.22 -3.32
N ILE A 134 -3.06 -8.99 -3.74
CA ILE A 134 -2.06 -8.04 -4.21
C ILE A 134 -0.97 -7.85 -3.14
N LEU A 135 -1.37 -7.51 -1.92
CA LEU A 135 -0.44 -7.28 -0.81
C LEU A 135 0.45 -8.49 -0.50
N ARG A 136 -0.04 -9.72 -0.71
CA ARG A 136 0.71 -10.96 -0.47
C ARG A 136 1.62 -11.39 -1.61
N GLN A 137 1.26 -11.07 -2.84
CA GLN A 137 1.89 -11.66 -4.03
C GLN A 137 2.86 -10.71 -4.72
N THR A 138 2.74 -9.41 -4.50
CA THR A 138 3.65 -8.44 -5.09
C THR A 138 5.07 -8.61 -4.60
N GLU A 139 6.02 -8.31 -5.48
CA GLU A 139 7.46 -8.50 -5.24
C GLU A 139 8.18 -7.15 -5.05
N CYS A 140 7.46 -6.04 -5.08
CA CYS A 140 7.94 -4.70 -4.70
C CYS A 140 7.13 -4.14 -3.52
N PRO A 141 7.67 -3.15 -2.79
CA PRO A 141 6.91 -2.40 -1.79
C PRO A 141 5.64 -1.78 -2.35
N ILE A 142 4.65 -1.58 -1.48
CA ILE A 142 3.36 -1.02 -1.83
C ILE A 142 3.11 0.27 -1.05
N LEU A 143 2.57 1.26 -1.71
CA LEU A 143 2.04 2.48 -1.11
C LEU A 143 0.52 2.48 -1.27
N LEU A 144 -0.19 2.25 -0.16
CA LEU A 144 -1.64 2.37 -0.07
C LEU A 144 -2.00 3.82 0.18
N VAL A 145 -2.86 4.38 -0.65
CA VAL A 145 -3.18 5.81 -0.62
C VAL A 145 -4.70 6.00 -0.53
N PRO A 146 -5.22 6.77 0.45
CA PRO A 146 -6.63 7.14 0.48
C PRO A 146 -7.02 8.02 -0.72
N GLU A 147 -8.29 7.99 -1.10
CA GLU A 147 -8.80 8.88 -2.16
C GLU A 147 -8.78 10.36 -1.71
N GLN A 148 -9.08 10.58 -0.43
CA GLN A 148 -9.08 11.92 0.15
C GLN A 148 -8.09 12.00 1.31
N TYR A 149 -6.97 12.64 1.09
CA TYR A 149 -5.92 12.81 2.10
C TYR A 149 -5.14 14.11 1.89
N SER A 150 -4.46 14.54 2.94
CA SER A 150 -3.39 15.54 2.85
C SER A 150 -2.10 14.87 2.43
N LEU A 151 -1.31 15.50 1.54
CA LEU A 151 0.02 14.99 1.22
C LEU A 151 0.84 14.85 2.52
N PRO A 152 1.49 13.71 2.74
CA PRO A 152 2.28 13.51 3.94
C PRO A 152 3.49 14.46 3.96
N SER A 153 3.86 14.87 5.15
CA SER A 153 5.05 15.68 5.43
C SER A 153 5.85 15.14 6.63
N LYS A 154 5.37 14.07 7.25
CA LYS A 154 5.96 13.40 8.40
C LYS A 154 5.91 11.89 8.23
N ILE A 155 6.76 11.18 8.98
CA ILE A 155 6.91 9.73 8.90
C ILE A 155 6.60 9.10 10.24
N LEU A 156 5.83 8.00 10.20
CA LEU A 156 5.56 7.15 11.34
C LEU A 156 6.09 5.74 11.04
N LEU A 157 7.17 5.34 11.71
CA LEU A 157 7.76 4.02 11.56
C LEU A 157 7.16 3.07 12.59
N ALA A 158 6.41 2.06 12.15
CA ALA A 158 5.91 1.01 13.03
C ALA A 158 6.96 -0.09 13.19
N TYR A 159 7.37 -0.34 14.43
CA TYR A 159 8.39 -1.31 14.75
C TYR A 159 7.93 -2.24 15.89
N ASP A 160 8.09 -3.54 15.66
CA ASP A 160 7.69 -4.60 16.61
C ASP A 160 8.85 -5.54 16.97
N GLY A 161 10.08 -5.11 16.70
CA GLY A 161 11.28 -5.92 16.94
C GLY A 161 11.53 -7.01 15.88
N LYS A 162 10.63 -7.20 14.92
CA LYS A 162 10.74 -8.29 13.94
C LYS A 162 11.48 -7.90 12.66
N PRO A 163 12.05 -8.89 11.95
CA PRO A 163 12.82 -8.64 10.73
C PRO A 163 12.06 -7.92 9.63
N ASP A 164 10.75 -8.14 9.50
CA ASP A 164 9.94 -7.52 8.44
C ASP A 164 9.73 -6.03 8.67
N ALA A 165 9.60 -5.58 9.93
CA ALA A 165 9.56 -4.16 10.25
C ALA A 165 10.89 -3.46 9.90
N VAL A 166 12.02 -4.07 10.26
CA VAL A 166 13.35 -3.57 9.89
C VAL A 166 13.52 -3.54 8.37
N PHE A 167 13.05 -4.58 7.68
CA PHE A 167 13.09 -4.65 6.22
C PHE A 167 12.31 -3.50 5.59
N ALA A 168 11.06 -3.27 6.02
CA ALA A 168 10.22 -2.20 5.50
C ALA A 168 10.84 -0.81 5.72
N ILE A 169 11.37 -0.55 6.91
CA ILE A 169 12.06 0.70 7.24
C ILE A 169 13.26 0.90 6.30
N LYS A 170 14.08 -0.12 6.08
CA LYS A 170 15.22 -0.05 5.15
C LYS A 170 14.77 0.19 3.72
N GLN A 171 13.75 -0.55 3.23
CA GLN A 171 13.22 -0.35 1.87
C GLN A 171 12.70 1.07 1.68
N PHE A 172 11.97 1.59 2.67
CA PHE A 172 11.47 2.95 2.65
C PHE A 172 12.61 3.98 2.54
N THR A 173 13.65 3.84 3.36
CA THR A 173 14.79 4.78 3.35
C THR A 173 15.58 4.75 2.06
N TYR A 174 15.70 3.58 1.43
CA TYR A 174 16.40 3.45 0.14
C TYR A 174 15.56 4.02 -1.03
N LEU A 175 14.25 3.86 -0.97
CA LEU A 175 13.36 4.39 -2.00
C LEU A 175 13.14 5.90 -1.87
N PHE A 176 13.15 6.43 -0.65
CA PHE A 176 12.79 7.83 -0.38
C PHE A 176 13.85 8.58 0.44
N PRO A 177 15.12 8.63 -0.03
CA PRO A 177 16.17 9.36 0.68
C PRO A 177 15.90 10.87 0.79
N GLN A 178 15.05 11.41 -0.10
CA GLN A 178 14.66 12.82 -0.07
C GLN A 178 13.83 13.20 1.17
N PHE A 179 13.27 12.23 1.89
CA PHE A 179 12.49 12.48 3.12
C PHE A 179 13.35 12.49 4.39
N TYR A 180 14.68 12.51 4.25
CA TYR A 180 15.65 12.54 5.36
C TYR A 180 15.36 13.60 6.44
N ASN A 181 14.91 14.80 6.02
CA ASN A 181 14.64 15.92 6.92
C ASN A 181 13.21 15.96 7.49
N TRP A 182 12.37 14.99 7.15
CA TRP A 182 11.02 14.95 7.68
C TRP A 182 11.00 14.54 9.15
N ASP A 183 10.09 15.14 9.92
CA ASP A 183 9.84 14.71 11.30
C ASP A 183 9.41 13.25 11.31
N THR A 184 10.17 12.42 12.00
CA THR A 184 10.00 10.97 12.02
C THR A 184 9.79 10.46 13.42
N LYS A 185 8.71 9.72 13.64
CA LYS A 185 8.46 8.97 14.88
C LYS A 185 8.65 7.48 14.65
N LEU A 186 9.47 6.85 15.46
CA LEU A 186 9.60 5.41 15.54
C LEU A 186 8.77 4.93 16.74
N ILE A 187 7.71 4.17 16.45
CA ILE A 187 6.79 3.69 17.48
C ILE A 187 6.88 2.17 17.65
N THR A 188 6.81 1.74 18.89
CA THR A 188 6.58 0.34 19.27
C THR A 188 5.42 0.24 20.24
N LEU A 189 4.68 -0.88 20.19
CA LEU A 189 3.65 -1.18 21.17
C LEU A 189 4.32 -1.89 22.35
N GLU A 190 4.03 -1.42 23.57
CA GLU A 190 4.46 -2.09 24.80
C GLU A 190 3.66 -3.37 24.99
N GLU A 191 4.34 -4.48 25.18
CA GLU A 191 3.76 -5.75 25.60
C GLU A 191 4.30 -6.10 26.99
N ASP A 192 3.43 -6.14 28.00
CA ASP A 192 3.72 -6.61 29.37
C ASP A 192 4.98 -6.05 30.06
N GLY A 193 5.28 -4.75 29.88
CA GLY A 193 6.40 -4.06 30.55
C GLY A 193 7.76 -4.30 29.90
N ASP A 194 7.75 -4.69 28.62
CA ASP A 194 8.96 -4.90 27.82
C ASP A 194 9.70 -3.56 27.56
N GLU A 195 11.01 -3.66 27.41
CA GLU A 195 11.85 -2.56 26.93
C GLU A 195 11.72 -2.44 25.41
N PHE A 196 12.12 -1.29 24.86
CA PHE A 196 12.14 -1.07 23.40
C PHE A 196 13.02 -2.14 22.72
N PRO A 197 12.48 -2.95 21.79
CA PRO A 197 13.21 -4.08 21.22
C PRO A 197 14.45 -3.61 20.43
N HIS A 198 15.62 -4.12 20.77
CA HIS A 198 16.88 -3.82 20.07
C HIS A 198 17.13 -2.32 19.86
N GLN A 199 16.84 -1.50 20.86
CA GLN A 199 16.83 -0.04 20.75
C GLN A 199 18.12 0.51 20.13
N ASP A 200 19.29 0.12 20.66
CA ASP A 200 20.58 0.61 20.18
C ASP A 200 20.79 0.38 18.67
N LEU A 201 20.45 -0.82 18.19
CA LEU A 201 20.60 -1.17 16.78
C LEU A 201 19.60 -0.42 15.90
N MET A 202 18.39 -0.22 16.41
CA MET A 202 17.35 0.49 15.68
C MET A 202 17.62 1.98 15.61
N GLU A 203 18.12 2.59 16.70
CA GLU A 203 18.58 3.98 16.71
C GLU A 203 19.76 4.18 15.77
N GLU A 204 20.76 3.28 15.77
CA GLU A 204 21.89 3.35 14.85
C GLU A 204 21.45 3.32 13.38
N LEU A 205 20.52 2.42 13.05
CA LEU A 205 19.95 2.33 11.71
C LEU A 205 19.18 3.61 11.35
N ALA A 206 18.23 4.00 12.20
CA ALA A 206 17.29 5.07 11.88
C ALA A 206 17.96 6.46 11.88
N ALA A 207 18.92 6.72 12.77
CA ALA A 207 19.66 7.99 12.81
C ALA A 207 20.48 8.27 11.54
N LYS A 208 20.78 7.25 10.73
CA LYS A 208 21.45 7.43 9.44
C LYS A 208 20.51 7.95 8.34
N HIS A 209 19.22 7.72 8.52
CA HIS A 209 18.21 7.93 7.47
C HIS A 209 17.17 9.02 7.83
N PHE A 210 17.14 9.46 9.10
CA PHE A 210 16.16 10.45 9.56
C PHE A 210 16.85 11.45 10.49
N ALA A 211 16.91 12.71 10.05
CA ALA A 211 17.56 13.77 10.84
C ALA A 211 16.77 14.13 12.11
N ASN A 212 15.45 14.07 12.02
CA ASN A 212 14.52 14.46 13.10
C ASN A 212 13.78 13.23 13.63
N LEU A 213 14.50 12.29 14.25
CA LEU A 213 13.96 11.04 14.78
C LEU A 213 13.55 11.18 16.25
N THR A 214 12.37 10.69 16.59
CA THR A 214 11.92 10.47 17.98
C THR A 214 11.45 9.04 18.16
N LEU A 215 11.76 8.42 19.31
CA LEU A 215 11.28 7.08 19.67
C LEU A 215 10.16 7.21 20.70
N GLU A 216 9.11 6.41 20.54
CA GLU A 216 7.96 6.43 21.43
C GLU A 216 7.42 5.01 21.64
N MET A 217 7.27 4.62 22.91
CA MET A 217 6.58 3.39 23.31
C MET A 217 5.13 3.70 23.64
N ILE A 218 4.22 2.92 23.09
CA ILE A 218 2.79 3.10 23.29
C ILE A 218 2.28 1.95 24.14
N SER A 219 1.91 2.25 25.38
CA SER A 219 1.34 1.27 26.31
C SER A 219 -0.06 0.82 25.87
N ASP A 220 -0.49 -0.37 26.30
CA ASP A 220 -1.82 -0.91 26.04
C ASP A 220 -2.94 0.05 26.45
N GLU A 221 -2.77 0.76 27.56
CA GLU A 221 -3.71 1.78 28.03
C GLU A 221 -3.86 2.94 27.03
N ASN A 222 -2.78 3.25 26.31
CA ASN A 222 -2.70 4.36 25.36
C ASN A 222 -3.01 3.99 23.91
N LYS A 223 -3.21 2.71 23.58
CA LYS A 223 -3.49 2.25 22.19
C LYS A 223 -4.70 2.97 21.57
N LYS A 224 -5.80 3.11 22.34
CA LYS A 224 -7.01 3.82 21.84
C LYS A 224 -6.78 5.31 21.65
N SER A 225 -6.03 5.93 22.57
CA SER A 225 -5.67 7.35 22.47
C SER A 225 -4.75 7.60 21.28
N PHE A 226 -3.80 6.70 21.04
CA PHE A 226 -2.90 6.78 19.92
C PHE A 226 -3.62 6.55 18.58
N HIS A 227 -4.57 5.60 18.49
CA HIS A 227 -5.41 5.43 17.32
C HIS A 227 -6.24 6.69 17.00
N THR A 228 -6.77 7.33 18.04
CA THR A 228 -7.48 8.62 17.90
C THR A 228 -6.51 9.72 17.45
N TRP A 229 -5.29 9.74 17.99
CA TRP A 229 -4.26 10.69 17.62
C TRP A 229 -3.88 10.54 16.14
N ILE A 230 -3.66 9.31 15.66
CA ILE A 230 -3.34 9.04 14.24
C ILE A 230 -4.45 9.57 13.33
N LYS A 231 -5.72 9.32 13.66
CA LYS A 231 -6.86 9.80 12.86
C LYS A 231 -6.91 11.32 12.71
N SER A 232 -6.35 12.05 13.67
CA SER A 232 -6.25 13.51 13.63
C SER A 232 -4.99 14.03 12.96
N HIS A 233 -3.99 13.17 12.72
CA HIS A 233 -2.68 13.53 12.16
C HIS A 233 -2.48 12.94 10.75
N LYS A 234 -3.34 13.37 9.83
CA LYS A 234 -3.39 12.86 8.44
C LYS A 234 -2.18 13.26 7.56
N ASP A 235 -1.25 14.02 8.12
CA ASP A 235 -0.01 14.45 7.49
C ASP A 235 1.16 13.47 7.68
N TYR A 236 0.91 12.33 8.34
CA TYR A 236 1.90 11.26 8.45
C TYR A 236 1.77 10.23 7.33
N MET A 237 2.92 9.69 6.91
CA MET A 237 3.02 8.45 6.14
C MET A 237 3.44 7.34 7.10
N LEU A 238 2.63 6.30 7.20
CA LEU A 238 2.94 5.12 8.01
C LEU A 238 3.83 4.16 7.23
N VAL A 239 4.92 3.72 7.83
CA VAL A 239 5.81 2.68 7.31
C VAL A 239 5.68 1.44 8.16
N ALA A 240 5.29 0.33 7.57
CA ALA A 240 5.05 -0.91 8.28
C ALA A 240 5.62 -2.13 7.54
N GLY A 241 6.18 -3.07 8.29
CA GLY A 241 6.50 -4.40 7.81
C GLY A 241 5.22 -5.23 7.69
N ALA A 242 5.00 -5.86 6.55
CA ALA A 242 4.00 -6.90 6.46
C ALA A 242 4.62 -8.19 6.98
N TYR A 243 4.10 -8.74 8.04
CA TYR A 243 4.46 -10.08 8.50
C TYR A 243 4.31 -11.06 7.35
N GLY A 244 5.38 -11.73 6.96
CA GLY A 244 5.56 -12.66 5.86
C GLY A 244 4.31 -13.11 5.08
N ARG A 245 4.47 -13.61 3.88
CA ARG A 245 3.36 -13.97 2.95
C ARG A 245 2.19 -14.75 3.58
N SER A 246 2.43 -15.46 4.70
CA SER A 246 1.41 -16.23 5.44
C SER A 246 0.65 -15.40 6.49
N GLU A 247 1.16 -14.27 6.96
CA GLU A 247 0.61 -13.53 8.11
C GLU A 247 -0.01 -12.17 7.77
N LEU A 248 -0.02 -11.77 6.49
CA LEU A 248 -0.76 -10.57 6.04
C LEU A 248 -2.25 -10.63 6.44
N SER A 249 -2.80 -11.84 6.63
CA SER A 249 -4.16 -12.00 7.18
C SER A 249 -4.27 -11.47 8.61
N ASN A 250 -3.19 -11.45 9.38
CA ASN A 250 -3.17 -10.96 10.75
C ASN A 250 -3.04 -9.43 10.81
N LEU A 251 -2.36 -8.80 9.83
CA LEU A 251 -2.41 -7.34 9.65
C LEU A 251 -3.85 -6.83 9.50
N PHE A 252 -4.69 -7.62 8.83
CA PHE A 252 -6.09 -7.26 8.57
C PHE A 252 -7.08 -7.85 9.57
N SER A 253 -6.67 -8.74 10.49
CA SER A 253 -7.63 -9.43 11.34
C SER A 253 -7.66 -9.01 12.80
N LYS A 254 -6.61 -8.41 13.36
CA LYS A 254 -6.59 -7.99 14.79
C LYS A 254 -5.48 -7.00 15.17
N SER A 255 -4.74 -6.40 14.23
CA SER A 255 -3.64 -5.51 14.60
C SER A 255 -4.06 -4.04 14.53
N PHE A 256 -3.40 -3.23 15.33
CA PHE A 256 -3.47 -1.77 15.30
C PHE A 256 -3.31 -1.19 13.86
N LEU A 257 -2.49 -1.81 13.01
CA LEU A 257 -2.30 -1.41 11.61
C LEU A 257 -3.54 -1.71 10.75
N SER A 258 -4.27 -2.78 11.06
CA SER A 258 -5.52 -3.12 10.39
C SER A 258 -6.52 -1.99 10.46
N ASP A 259 -6.71 -1.44 11.65
CA ASP A 259 -7.68 -0.37 11.87
C ASP A 259 -7.28 0.90 11.09
N ILE A 260 -5.98 1.24 11.06
CA ILE A 260 -5.47 2.40 10.31
C ILE A 260 -5.69 2.24 8.80
N ILE A 261 -5.43 1.05 8.26
CA ILE A 261 -5.63 0.77 6.83
C ILE A 261 -7.14 0.79 6.50
N THR A 262 -7.96 0.18 7.34
CA THR A 262 -9.42 0.10 7.16
C THR A 262 -10.09 1.47 7.28
N ASP A 263 -9.56 2.34 8.14
CA ASP A 263 -10.09 3.71 8.31
C ASP A 263 -9.74 4.64 7.13
N HIS A 264 -8.90 4.19 6.17
CA HIS A 264 -8.44 4.99 5.02
C HIS A 264 -7.96 6.39 5.41
N SER A 265 -7.29 6.50 6.55
CA SER A 265 -6.96 7.80 7.13
C SER A 265 -5.56 8.29 6.79
N LEU A 266 -4.65 7.37 6.48
CA LEU A 266 -3.25 7.64 6.21
C LEU A 266 -2.77 6.96 4.92
N THR A 267 -1.74 7.57 4.34
CA THR A 267 -0.89 6.87 3.37
C THR A 267 -0.05 5.83 4.11
N VAL A 268 -0.05 4.59 3.63
CA VAL A 268 0.67 3.48 4.27
C VAL A 268 1.66 2.85 3.30
N PHE A 269 2.93 2.87 3.66
CA PHE A 269 3.98 2.13 2.98
C PHE A 269 4.11 0.74 3.60
N VAL A 270 4.00 -0.30 2.79
CA VAL A 270 4.10 -1.69 3.22
C VAL A 270 5.20 -2.39 2.42
N ALA A 271 6.09 -3.06 3.11
CA ALA A 271 7.05 -3.96 2.46
C ALA A 271 7.20 -5.26 3.27
N HIS A 272 7.45 -6.35 2.55
CA HIS A 272 7.71 -7.67 3.13
C HIS A 272 8.87 -8.33 2.41
N LYS A 273 9.52 -9.25 3.11
CA LYS A 273 10.69 -9.98 2.60
C LYS A 273 10.28 -11.22 1.82
#